data_9509ede263e01fa275451ca9fc7a87bc
#
_entry.id   9509ede263e01fa275451ca9fc7a87bc
#
_cell.length_a   1.000
_cell.length_b   1.000
_cell.length_c   1.000
_cell.angle_alpha   90.00
_cell.angle_beta   90.00
_cell.angle_gamma   90.00
#
_symmetry.space_group_name_H-M   'P 1'
#
loop_
_entity.id
_entity.type
_entity.pdbx_description
1 polymer ?
#
loop_
_entity_poly.entity_id
_entity_poly.type
_entity_poly.pdbx_seq_one_letter_code
_entity_poly.pdbx_strand_id
1 'polypeptide(L)'
;EMCIRDRTDDETLNGRIFQLCNEKNILVNTVDDKEKCGFIFPAIASKNGITAGITTSGKSPIYAKYLKELFVGILESMNENTTEVLWKYRPIIKEKVEREDDRRKIFEQLLSLCLSGLEPDEKTVENLIEEYEQ
;
A
#
# COMPACT_ATOMS: atom_id res chain seq x y z
N GLU A 1 -20.22 -3.87 -2.10
CA GLU A 1 -19.86 -4.96 -1.16
C GLU A 1 -20.05 -4.45 0.26
N MET A 2 -20.82 -5.20 1.07
CA MET A 2 -20.96 -4.90 2.50
C MET A 2 -20.04 -5.83 3.29
N CYS A 3 -19.32 -5.26 4.26
CA CYS A 3 -18.63 -6.04 5.29
C CYS A 3 -19.20 -5.66 6.65
N ILE A 4 -19.31 -6.63 7.54
CA ILE A 4 -19.82 -6.43 8.91
C ILE A 4 -18.68 -6.70 9.88
N ARG A 5 -18.49 -5.77 10.83
CA ARG A 5 -17.61 -5.97 11.97
C ARG A 5 -18.48 -6.10 13.23
N ASP A 6 -18.55 -7.31 13.72
CA ASP A 6 -19.28 -7.62 14.93
C ASP A 6 -18.44 -7.33 16.18
N ARG A 7 -19.05 -6.70 17.20
CA ARG A 7 -18.43 -6.32 18.47
C ARG A 7 -19.36 -6.54 19.64
N THR A 8 -20.07 -7.66 19.67
CA THR A 8 -20.92 -7.96 20.82
C THR A 8 -20.21 -8.92 21.78
N ASP A 9 -20.56 -8.85 23.08
CA ASP A 9 -20.07 -9.80 24.09
C ASP A 9 -20.91 -11.10 24.10
N ASP A 10 -21.92 -11.20 23.22
CA ASP A 10 -22.81 -12.36 23.11
C ASP A 10 -22.31 -13.29 21.98
N GLU A 11 -21.66 -14.38 22.38
CA GLU A 11 -21.15 -15.39 21.44
C GLU A 11 -22.26 -16.06 20.61
N THR A 12 -23.48 -16.19 21.15
CA THR A 12 -24.63 -16.79 20.44
C THR A 12 -25.09 -15.87 19.33
N LEU A 13 -25.18 -14.59 19.60
CA LEU A 13 -25.53 -13.56 18.64
C LEU A 13 -24.46 -13.47 17.55
N ASN A 14 -23.18 -13.46 17.94
CA ASN A 14 -22.06 -13.41 17.00
C ASN A 14 -22.05 -14.63 16.06
N GLY A 15 -22.31 -15.83 16.59
CA GLY A 15 -22.46 -17.04 15.78
C GLY A 15 -23.61 -16.96 14.78
N ARG A 16 -24.75 -16.39 15.16
CA ARG A 16 -25.91 -16.20 14.30
C ARG A 16 -25.64 -15.18 13.20
N ILE A 17 -24.97 -14.07 13.53
CA ILE A 17 -24.57 -13.06 12.55
C ILE A 17 -23.61 -13.67 11.53
N PHE A 18 -22.62 -14.44 11.96
CA PHE A 18 -21.69 -15.14 11.09
C PHE A 18 -22.41 -16.07 10.09
N GLN A 19 -23.34 -16.88 10.56
CA GLN A 19 -24.13 -17.77 9.68
C GLN A 19 -24.92 -16.99 8.64
N LEU A 20 -25.65 -15.95 9.06
CA LEU A 20 -26.42 -15.09 8.15
C LEU A 20 -25.55 -14.39 7.11
N CYS A 21 -24.36 -13.94 7.51
CA CYS A 21 -23.40 -13.32 6.60
C CYS A 21 -22.89 -14.33 5.56
N ASN A 22 -22.54 -15.54 5.97
CA ASN A 22 -22.10 -16.60 5.08
C ASN A 22 -23.18 -16.98 4.07
N GLU A 23 -24.42 -17.15 4.50
CA GLU A 23 -25.55 -17.45 3.61
C GLU A 23 -25.77 -16.37 2.54
N LYS A 24 -25.43 -15.12 2.85
CA LYS A 24 -25.60 -13.96 1.96
C LYS A 24 -24.31 -13.56 1.23
N ASN A 25 -23.23 -14.31 1.36
CA ASN A 25 -21.90 -13.96 0.84
C ASN A 25 -21.42 -12.55 1.29
N ILE A 26 -21.72 -12.17 2.54
CA ILE A 26 -21.27 -10.93 3.16
C ILE A 26 -20.03 -11.22 3.98
N LEU A 27 -18.96 -10.45 3.76
CA LEU A 27 -17.75 -10.57 4.55
C LEU A 27 -18.00 -10.14 6.00
N VAL A 28 -17.62 -10.97 6.95
CA VAL A 28 -17.77 -10.72 8.39
C VAL A 28 -16.44 -10.85 9.11
N ASN A 29 -16.19 -9.95 10.05
CA ASN A 29 -15.06 -10.01 10.97
C ASN A 29 -15.61 -10.02 12.40
N THR A 30 -15.59 -11.18 13.02
CA THR A 30 -16.05 -11.38 14.42
C THR A 30 -14.89 -11.10 15.38
N VAL A 31 -15.17 -10.35 16.45
CA VAL A 31 -14.16 -10.03 17.46
C VAL A 31 -13.79 -11.31 18.22
N ASP A 32 -12.49 -11.50 18.44
CA ASP A 32 -11.87 -12.58 19.21
C ASP A 32 -12.10 -14.01 18.69
N ASP A 33 -12.79 -14.20 17.56
CA ASP A 33 -13.00 -15.50 16.95
C ASP A 33 -12.47 -15.54 15.51
N LYS A 34 -11.23 -16.00 15.36
CA LYS A 34 -10.55 -16.06 14.07
C LYS A 34 -11.22 -17.02 13.08
N GLU A 35 -11.85 -18.09 13.55
CA GLU A 35 -12.51 -19.09 12.70
C GLU A 35 -13.81 -18.56 12.09
N LYS A 36 -14.42 -17.57 12.75
CA LYS A 36 -15.61 -16.85 12.28
C LYS A 36 -15.28 -15.54 11.56
N CYS A 37 -14.03 -15.37 11.10
CA CYS A 37 -13.63 -14.20 10.33
C CYS A 37 -13.49 -14.56 8.85
N GLY A 38 -14.32 -14.00 8.00
CA GLY A 38 -14.16 -14.05 6.54
C GLY A 38 -12.96 -13.22 6.04
N PHE A 39 -12.48 -12.28 6.86
CA PHE A 39 -11.30 -11.44 6.59
C PHE A 39 -10.68 -10.91 7.86
N ILE A 40 -9.44 -10.46 7.77
CA ILE A 40 -8.69 -9.86 8.89
C ILE A 40 -8.26 -8.46 8.48
N PHE A 41 -8.61 -7.46 9.29
CA PHE A 41 -8.11 -6.10 9.08
C PHE A 41 -6.61 -6.02 9.35
N PRO A 42 -5.82 -5.56 8.38
CA PRO A 42 -4.40 -5.29 8.62
C PRO A 42 -4.23 -4.04 9.49
N ALA A 43 -3.09 -3.93 10.15
CA ALA A 43 -2.64 -2.67 10.72
C ALA A 43 -2.18 -1.76 9.56
N ILE A 44 -2.81 -0.60 9.40
CA ILE A 44 -2.51 0.32 8.30
C ILE A 44 -1.48 1.35 8.72
N ALA A 45 -0.38 1.42 7.98
CA ALA A 45 0.58 2.51 8.00
C ALA A 45 0.36 3.38 6.75
N SER A 46 0.17 4.69 6.92
CA SER A 46 -0.02 5.60 5.79
C SER A 46 0.70 6.90 6.04
N LYS A 47 1.55 7.32 5.11
CA LYS A 47 2.29 8.57 5.12
C LYS A 47 2.75 8.91 3.69
N ASN A 48 2.81 10.20 3.34
CA ASN A 48 3.37 10.71 2.08
C ASN A 48 2.82 10.01 0.82
N GLY A 49 1.51 9.77 0.78
CA GLY A 49 0.86 9.07 -0.34
C GLY A 49 1.09 7.55 -0.39
N ILE A 50 1.88 6.99 0.53
CA ILE A 50 2.17 5.56 0.62
C ILE A 50 1.28 4.93 1.69
N THR A 51 0.68 3.79 1.36
CA THR A 51 -0.12 3.01 2.31
C THR A 51 0.34 1.56 2.31
N ALA A 52 0.63 1.03 3.51
CA ALA A 52 0.98 -0.37 3.71
C ALA A 52 0.01 -1.04 4.70
N GLY A 53 -0.41 -2.25 4.36
CA GLY A 53 -1.21 -3.10 5.22
C GLY A 53 -0.36 -4.23 5.82
N ILE A 54 -0.28 -4.31 7.14
CA ILE A 54 0.55 -5.29 7.85
C ILE A 54 -0.36 -6.26 8.60
N THR A 55 -0.23 -7.53 8.29
CA THR A 55 -1.00 -8.59 8.94
C THR A 55 -0.10 -9.72 9.42
N THR A 56 -0.42 -10.29 10.56
CA THR A 56 0.18 -11.53 11.08
C THR A 56 -0.78 -12.71 10.92
N SER A 57 -1.73 -12.62 9.98
CA SER A 57 -2.82 -13.60 9.79
C SER A 57 -3.61 -13.84 11.09
N GLY A 58 -3.82 -12.77 11.87
CA GLY A 58 -4.54 -12.83 13.15
C GLY A 58 -3.76 -13.48 14.30
N LYS A 59 -2.49 -13.86 14.11
CA LYS A 59 -1.69 -14.54 15.14
C LYS A 59 -1.22 -13.60 16.24
N SER A 60 -0.90 -12.34 15.93
CA SER A 60 -0.40 -11.37 16.91
C SER A 60 -0.73 -9.93 16.51
N PRO A 61 -1.87 -9.38 16.97
CA PRO A 61 -2.21 -7.97 16.73
C PRO A 61 -1.16 -7.00 17.29
N ILE A 62 -0.54 -7.34 18.41
CA ILE A 62 0.50 -6.52 19.05
C ILE A 62 1.73 -6.44 18.14
N TYR A 63 2.14 -7.56 17.54
CA TYR A 63 3.29 -7.57 16.62
C TYR A 63 2.98 -6.83 15.32
N ALA A 64 1.78 -6.96 14.78
CA ALA A 64 1.34 -6.19 13.62
C ALA A 64 1.37 -4.67 13.89
N LYS A 65 0.95 -4.24 15.11
CA LYS A 65 1.03 -2.85 15.53
C LYS A 65 2.47 -2.35 15.64
N TYR A 66 3.35 -3.14 16.26
CA TYR A 66 4.78 -2.81 16.36
C TYR A 66 5.43 -2.63 14.98
N LEU A 67 5.18 -3.56 14.05
CA LEU A 67 5.68 -3.47 12.68
C LEU A 67 5.12 -2.24 11.95
N LYS A 68 3.85 -1.89 12.18
CA LYS A 68 3.26 -0.66 11.66
C LYS A 68 4.04 0.57 12.12
N GLU A 69 4.36 0.67 13.40
CA GLU A 69 5.10 1.82 13.98
C GLU A 69 6.51 1.92 13.38
N LEU A 70 7.22 0.80 13.21
CA LEU A 70 8.50 0.76 12.51
C LEU A 70 8.38 1.24 11.06
N PHE A 71 7.34 0.79 10.35
CA PHE A 71 7.14 1.17 8.95
C PHE A 71 6.80 2.65 8.80
N VAL A 72 6.01 3.22 9.71
CA VAL A 72 5.75 4.67 9.75
C VAL A 72 7.06 5.44 9.94
N GLY A 73 7.93 5.01 10.85
CA GLY A 73 9.24 5.64 11.05
C GLY A 73 10.13 5.61 9.78
N ILE A 74 10.08 4.51 9.01
CA ILE A 74 10.76 4.42 7.71
C ILE A 74 10.17 5.45 6.74
N LEU A 75 8.84 5.54 6.63
CA LEU A 75 8.19 6.50 5.73
C LEU A 75 8.48 7.95 6.12
N GLU A 76 8.64 8.25 7.40
CA GLU A 76 9.00 9.58 7.90
C GLU A 76 10.43 10.01 7.54
N SER A 77 11.33 9.04 7.36
CA SER A 77 12.70 9.29 6.93
C SER A 77 12.87 9.43 5.42
N MET A 78 11.83 9.12 4.64
CA MET A 78 11.85 9.22 3.18
C MET A 78 11.48 10.62 2.69
N ASN A 79 11.98 10.99 1.50
CA ASN A 79 11.58 12.23 0.85
C ASN A 79 10.08 12.22 0.53
N GLU A 80 9.36 13.23 1.02
CA GLU A 80 7.91 13.36 0.90
C GLU A 80 7.44 13.47 -0.56
N ASN A 81 8.28 14.03 -1.44
CA ASN A 81 7.94 14.33 -2.83
C ASN A 81 8.20 13.18 -3.81
N THR A 82 8.85 12.09 -3.38
CA THR A 82 9.24 11.00 -4.29
C THR A 82 8.07 10.46 -5.12
N THR A 83 6.93 10.22 -4.47
CA THR A 83 5.73 9.69 -5.15
C THR A 83 5.18 10.68 -6.17
N GLU A 84 5.14 11.97 -5.83
CA GLU A 84 4.64 13.04 -6.69
C GLU A 84 5.56 13.27 -7.89
N VAL A 85 6.88 13.23 -7.69
CA VAL A 85 7.88 13.35 -8.78
C VAL A 85 7.70 12.22 -9.78
N LEU A 86 7.66 10.97 -9.32
CA LEU A 86 7.47 9.81 -10.21
C LEU A 86 6.11 9.85 -10.93
N TRP A 87 5.05 10.32 -10.25
CA TRP A 87 3.74 10.48 -10.85
C TRP A 87 3.72 11.58 -11.92
N LYS A 88 4.33 12.74 -11.64
CA LYS A 88 4.42 13.88 -12.56
C LYS A 88 5.04 13.48 -13.89
N TYR A 89 6.14 12.75 -13.87
CA TYR A 89 6.89 12.41 -15.09
C TYR A 89 6.40 11.13 -15.78
N ARG A 90 5.52 10.36 -15.15
CA ARG A 90 5.01 9.12 -15.72
C ARG A 90 4.36 9.26 -17.11
N PRO A 91 3.46 10.23 -17.37
CA PRO A 91 2.87 10.40 -18.71
C PRO A 91 3.91 10.76 -19.76
N ILE A 92 4.86 11.65 -19.44
CA ILE A 92 5.90 12.10 -20.38
C ILE A 92 6.80 10.93 -20.81
N ILE A 93 7.28 10.14 -19.85
CA ILE A 93 8.12 8.97 -20.12
C ILE A 93 7.35 7.92 -20.94
N LYS A 94 6.05 7.72 -20.66
CA LYS A 94 5.24 6.78 -21.42
C LYS A 94 4.99 7.21 -22.87
N GLU A 95 4.91 8.49 -23.12
CA GLU A 95 4.70 9.05 -24.46
C GLU A 95 5.97 8.99 -25.31
N LYS A 96 7.12 9.31 -24.70
CA LYS A 96 8.40 9.44 -25.43
C LYS A 96 9.17 8.12 -25.58
N VAL A 97 8.99 7.16 -24.71
CA VAL A 97 9.75 5.90 -24.69
C VAL A 97 8.83 4.71 -24.94
N GLU A 98 9.00 4.04 -26.08
CA GLU A 98 8.12 2.93 -26.50
C GLU A 98 8.35 1.65 -25.70
N ARG A 99 9.63 1.30 -25.43
CA ARG A 99 9.99 0.02 -24.79
C ARG A 99 9.76 0.05 -23.29
N GLU A 100 9.08 -0.96 -22.78
CA GLU A 100 8.76 -1.06 -21.35
C GLU A 100 10.01 -1.18 -20.48
N ASP A 101 11.02 -1.95 -20.93
CA ASP A 101 12.27 -2.14 -20.18
C ASP A 101 13.05 -0.83 -20.02
N ASP A 102 13.03 0.03 -21.04
CA ASP A 102 13.75 1.30 -20.98
C ASP A 102 12.98 2.31 -20.10
N ARG A 103 11.65 2.35 -20.18
CA ARG A 103 10.83 3.11 -19.21
C ARG A 103 11.12 2.69 -17.76
N ARG A 104 11.25 1.40 -17.52
CA ARG A 104 11.57 0.88 -16.19
C ARG A 104 12.92 1.38 -15.69
N LYS A 105 13.96 1.35 -16.52
CA LYS A 105 15.29 1.86 -16.16
C LYS A 105 15.27 3.35 -15.84
N ILE A 106 14.56 4.16 -16.63
CA ILE A 106 14.37 5.58 -16.35
C ILE A 106 13.71 5.81 -15.01
N PHE A 107 12.63 5.07 -14.68
CA PHE A 107 11.99 5.17 -13.37
C PHE A 107 12.87 4.73 -12.21
N GLU A 108 13.71 3.70 -12.39
CA GLU A 108 14.68 3.25 -11.39
C GLU A 108 15.76 4.33 -11.14
N GLN A 109 16.22 5.02 -12.19
CA GLN A 109 17.16 6.14 -12.07
C GLN A 109 16.52 7.35 -11.37
N LEU A 110 15.29 7.73 -11.77
CA LEU A 110 14.54 8.80 -11.09
C LEU A 110 14.29 8.50 -9.62
N LEU A 111 13.90 7.27 -9.30
CA LEU A 111 13.74 6.84 -7.91
C LEU A 111 15.06 6.96 -7.15
N SER A 112 16.17 6.53 -7.73
CA SER A 112 17.50 6.64 -7.11
C SER A 112 17.89 8.09 -6.80
N LEU A 113 17.60 9.02 -7.72
CA LEU A 113 17.80 10.45 -7.51
C LEU A 113 16.96 10.97 -6.34
N CYS A 114 15.66 10.67 -6.32
CA CYS A 114 14.78 11.07 -5.22
C CYS A 114 15.24 10.49 -3.86
N LEU A 115 15.67 9.23 -3.82
CA LEU A 115 16.16 8.59 -2.60
C LEU A 115 17.49 9.19 -2.11
N SER A 116 18.29 9.78 -3.01
CA SER A 116 19.49 10.53 -2.63
C SER A 116 19.21 11.97 -2.15
N GLY A 117 17.94 12.36 -2.09
CA GLY A 117 17.51 13.69 -1.66
C GLY A 117 17.52 14.75 -2.78
N LEU A 118 17.71 14.35 -4.03
CA LEU A 118 17.62 15.24 -5.18
C LEU A 118 16.17 15.31 -5.67
N GLU A 119 15.74 16.50 -6.12
CA GLU A 119 14.49 16.67 -6.86
C GLU A 119 14.83 16.80 -8.36
N PRO A 120 14.59 15.77 -9.17
CA PRO A 120 14.81 15.83 -10.61
C PRO A 120 13.93 16.89 -11.26
N ASP A 121 14.56 17.82 -12.01
CA ASP A 121 13.87 18.80 -12.83
C ASP A 121 13.53 18.24 -14.23
N GLU A 122 12.83 19.03 -15.04
CA GLU A 122 12.43 18.64 -16.39
C GLU A 122 13.64 18.31 -17.28
N LYS A 123 14.71 19.08 -17.16
CA LYS A 123 15.93 18.88 -17.94
C LYS A 123 16.62 17.55 -17.57
N THR A 124 16.66 17.21 -16.30
CA THR A 124 17.19 15.93 -15.83
C THR A 124 16.41 14.76 -16.43
N VAL A 125 15.08 14.87 -16.45
CA VAL A 125 14.21 13.81 -17.02
C VAL A 125 14.35 13.73 -18.53
N GLU A 126 14.46 14.86 -19.24
CA GLU A 126 14.72 14.90 -20.68
C GLU A 126 16.04 14.21 -21.04
N ASN A 127 17.12 14.53 -20.34
CA ASN A 127 18.41 13.87 -20.53
C ASN A 127 18.31 12.34 -20.34
N LEU A 128 17.60 11.89 -19.31
CA LEU A 128 17.39 10.46 -19.08
C LEU A 128 16.58 9.79 -20.20
N ILE A 129 15.62 10.49 -20.79
CA ILE A 129 14.84 9.97 -21.91
C ILE A 129 15.70 9.87 -23.16
N GLU A 130 16.50 10.91 -23.48
CA GLU A 130 17.39 10.94 -24.65
C GLU A 130 18.41 9.80 -24.66
N GLU A 131 18.85 9.31 -23.49
CA GLU A 131 19.75 8.14 -23.40
C GLU A 131 19.11 6.86 -23.95
N TYR A 132 17.78 6.77 -24.02
CA TYR A 132 17.02 5.59 -24.44
C TYR A 132 16.18 5.80 -25.71
N GLU A 133 16.20 6.98 -26.32
CA GLU A 133 15.53 7.27 -27.61
C GLU A 133 16.31 6.74 -28.85
N GLN A 134 17.34 5.90 -28.66
CA GLN A 134 18.15 5.35 -29.79
C GLN A 134 17.58 4.04 -30.33
#